data_7636cc33b1bfb3e2cf59cbac1f765ee1
#
_entry.id   7636cc33b1bfb3e2cf59cbac1f765ee1
#
_cell.length_a   1.000
_cell.length_b   1.000
_cell.length_c   1.000
_cell.angle_alpha   90.00
_cell.angle_beta   90.00
_cell.angle_gamma   90.00
#
_symmetry.space_group_name_H-M   'P 1'
#
loop_
_entity.id
_entity.type
_entity.pdbx_description
1 polymer ?
#
loop_
_entity_poly.entity_id
_entity_poly.type
_entity_poly.pdbx_seq_one_letter_code
_entity_poly.pdbx_strand_id
1 'polypeptide(L)'
;SVLGGAVLLPLIPLLGRLSGNRREGDAPSDQKNLWVGGVLCGVILGLASSLQQWALQYAGVGKAGFITALYIVIVPVLGVFFHRRPGAKVWLAVAVALAGLYLLCWSGGSALGPGEWLLFGCSALFSIHILVIDHFSPLVDGVKLSCVQFFVAGVFCAVPSLLFEAPTLAGVLAAGWPIVYAGVFSCGVAYTLQVVAQKHVEPTLASLTLSVESVFSVLAGWLLLHQTLTGREIAGCVLMFCAIVLAQLPSRKKAART
;
A
#
# COMPACT_ATOMS: atom_id res chain seq x y z
N SER A 1 -7.07 -4.42 11.14
CA SER A 1 -6.39 -3.18 11.58
C SER A 1 -6.14 -3.15 13.09
N VAL A 2 -7.15 -3.35 13.95
CA VAL A 2 -6.97 -3.34 15.43
C VAL A 2 -5.96 -4.37 15.90
N LEU A 3 -6.01 -5.59 15.38
CA LEU A 3 -5.00 -6.63 15.68
C LEU A 3 -3.60 -6.20 15.24
N GLY A 4 -3.46 -5.56 14.08
CA GLY A 4 -2.18 -5.03 13.60
C GLY A 4 -1.61 -3.99 14.57
N GLY A 5 -2.43 -3.04 15.00
CA GLY A 5 -2.06 -2.08 16.03
C GLY A 5 -1.65 -2.73 17.36
N ALA A 6 -2.43 -3.73 17.80
CA ALA A 6 -2.16 -4.45 19.04
C ALA A 6 -0.83 -5.25 19.02
N VAL A 7 -0.50 -5.85 17.88
CA VAL A 7 0.79 -6.56 17.68
C VAL A 7 1.97 -5.58 17.69
N LEU A 8 1.79 -4.34 17.21
CA LEU A 8 2.85 -3.34 17.20
C LEU A 8 3.14 -2.76 18.59
N LEU A 9 2.15 -2.71 19.49
CA LEU A 9 2.34 -2.16 20.84
C LEU A 9 3.56 -2.75 21.59
N PRO A 10 3.72 -4.09 21.70
CA PRO A 10 4.89 -4.68 22.35
C PRO A 10 6.18 -4.54 21.52
N LEU A 11 6.08 -4.34 20.19
CA LEU A 11 7.24 -4.18 19.33
C LEU A 11 7.90 -2.80 19.48
N ILE A 12 7.13 -1.76 19.79
CA ILE A 12 7.67 -0.41 20.01
C ILE A 12 8.78 -0.40 21.08
N PRO A 13 8.55 -0.86 22.35
CA PRO A 13 9.60 -0.89 23.35
C PRO A 13 10.70 -1.94 23.05
N LEU A 14 10.36 -3.05 22.38
CA LEU A 14 11.32 -4.08 22.01
C LEU A 14 12.32 -3.57 20.98
N LEU A 15 11.85 -2.91 19.92
CA LEU A 15 12.70 -2.28 18.91
C LEU A 15 13.50 -1.12 19.50
N GLY A 16 12.93 -0.35 20.41
CA GLY A 16 13.65 0.69 21.16
C GLY A 16 14.79 0.14 22.02
N ARG A 17 14.63 -1.05 22.60
CA ARG A 17 15.69 -1.72 23.38
C ARG A 17 16.76 -2.35 22.50
N LEU A 18 16.37 -2.95 21.36
CA LEU A 18 17.29 -3.56 20.39
C LEU A 18 18.09 -2.50 19.62
N SER A 19 17.48 -1.34 19.38
CA SER A 19 18.13 -0.18 18.75
C SER A 19 19.13 0.53 19.64
N GLY A 20 19.43 0.03 20.83
CA GLY A 20 20.45 0.32 21.86
C GLY A 20 21.27 1.61 21.81
N ASN A 21 20.99 2.44 20.86
CA ASN A 21 21.52 3.77 20.68
C ASN A 21 20.43 4.61 20.03
N ARG A 22 19.97 5.68 20.66
CA ARG A 22 19.34 6.77 19.92
C ARG A 22 20.28 7.08 18.78
N ARG A 23 19.94 6.70 17.55
CA ARG A 23 20.70 7.15 16.39
C ARG A 23 20.68 8.66 16.48
N GLU A 24 21.84 9.24 16.74
CA GLU A 24 22.07 10.68 16.61
C GLU A 24 21.65 11.04 15.18
N GLY A 25 20.46 11.61 15.03
CA GLY A 25 19.85 11.91 13.73
C GLY A 25 18.35 11.66 13.67
N ASP A 26 17.75 10.91 14.58
CA ASP A 26 16.29 10.89 14.71
C ASP A 26 15.86 12.22 15.36
N ALA A 27 15.19 13.07 14.56
CA ALA A 27 14.54 14.27 15.09
C ALA A 27 13.66 13.87 16.28
N PRO A 28 13.62 14.67 17.37
CA PRO A 28 12.76 14.37 18.49
C PRO A 28 11.35 14.16 17.97
N SER A 29 10.75 13.02 18.31
CA SER A 29 9.42 12.63 17.87
C SER A 29 8.44 13.75 18.21
N ASP A 30 8.07 14.57 17.22
CA ASP A 30 7.07 15.61 17.40
C ASP A 30 5.71 14.92 17.61
N GLN A 31 5.26 14.91 18.85
CA GLN A 31 4.04 14.22 19.24
C GLN A 31 2.81 14.72 18.48
N LYS A 32 2.80 15.99 18.10
CA LYS A 32 1.73 16.57 17.28
C LYS A 32 1.73 15.97 15.89
N ASN A 33 2.88 15.88 15.24
CA ASN A 33 3.01 15.29 13.91
C ASN A 33 2.68 13.80 13.91
N LEU A 34 3.02 13.08 14.99
CA LEU A 34 2.64 11.67 15.16
C LEU A 34 1.13 11.48 15.19
N TRP A 35 0.41 12.27 15.99
CA TRP A 35 -1.04 12.16 16.08
C TRP A 35 -1.73 12.64 14.80
N VAL A 36 -1.33 13.80 14.26
CA VAL A 36 -1.90 14.32 13.01
C VAL A 36 -1.65 13.35 11.84
N GLY A 37 -0.41 12.91 11.67
CA GLY A 37 -0.04 11.95 10.62
C GLY A 37 -0.74 10.60 10.78
N GLY A 38 -0.76 10.06 12.01
CA GLY A 38 -1.41 8.78 12.30
C GLY A 38 -2.93 8.81 12.09
N VAL A 39 -3.61 9.89 12.49
CA VAL A 39 -5.05 10.06 12.25
C VAL A 39 -5.34 10.21 10.76
N LEU A 40 -4.61 11.07 10.04
CA LEU A 40 -4.79 11.24 8.60
C LEU A 40 -4.54 9.93 7.86
N CYS A 41 -3.42 9.25 8.11
CA CYS A 41 -3.12 7.96 7.50
C CYS A 41 -4.20 6.92 7.82
N GLY A 42 -4.65 6.85 9.08
CA GLY A 42 -5.64 5.88 9.52
C GLY A 42 -7.01 6.09 8.89
N VAL A 43 -7.50 7.34 8.81
CA VAL A 43 -8.77 7.67 8.15
C VAL A 43 -8.71 7.36 6.66
N ILE A 44 -7.64 7.78 5.97
CA ILE A 44 -7.47 7.53 4.54
C ILE A 44 -7.38 6.03 4.25
N LEU A 45 -6.61 5.29 5.06
CA LEU A 45 -6.49 3.84 4.95
C LEU A 45 -7.83 3.14 5.18
N GLY A 46 -8.59 3.55 6.20
CA GLY A 46 -9.92 3.03 6.50
C GLY A 46 -10.90 3.26 5.35
N LEU A 47 -10.94 4.49 4.82
CA LEU A 47 -11.77 4.83 3.65
C LEU A 47 -11.37 4.01 2.41
N ALA A 48 -10.08 3.95 2.08
CA ALA A 48 -9.58 3.19 0.93
C ALA A 48 -9.94 1.72 1.03
N SER A 49 -9.70 1.11 2.19
CA SER A 49 -10.01 -0.31 2.44
C SER A 49 -11.50 -0.58 2.39
N SER A 50 -12.34 0.32 2.92
CA SER A 50 -13.80 0.18 2.86
C SER A 50 -14.32 0.25 1.43
N LEU A 51 -13.82 1.21 0.63
CA LEU A 51 -14.17 1.29 -0.80
C LEU A 51 -13.73 0.05 -1.56
N GLN A 52 -12.53 -0.48 -1.28
CA GLN A 52 -12.01 -1.69 -1.91
C GLN A 52 -12.89 -2.90 -1.60
N GLN A 53 -13.25 -3.10 -0.33
CA GLN A 53 -14.09 -4.20 0.09
C GLN A 53 -15.49 -4.11 -0.52
N TRP A 54 -16.05 -2.91 -0.58
CA TRP A 54 -17.36 -2.70 -1.21
C TRP A 54 -17.30 -2.96 -2.71
N ALA A 55 -16.26 -2.49 -3.38
CA ALA A 55 -16.06 -2.70 -4.81
C ALA A 55 -15.92 -4.18 -5.19
N LEU A 56 -15.31 -5.00 -4.34
CA LEU A 56 -15.14 -6.45 -4.57
C LEU A 56 -16.46 -7.22 -4.65
N GLN A 57 -17.57 -6.63 -4.17
CA GLN A 57 -18.91 -7.23 -4.36
C GLN A 57 -19.42 -7.11 -5.81
N TYR A 58 -18.88 -6.16 -6.58
CA TYR A 58 -19.32 -5.85 -7.95
C TYR A 58 -18.25 -6.13 -9.00
N ALA A 59 -16.97 -6.06 -8.62
CA ALA A 59 -15.83 -6.22 -9.51
C ALA A 59 -15.04 -7.49 -9.17
N GLY A 60 -14.60 -8.23 -10.18
CA GLY A 60 -13.71 -9.37 -10.00
C GLY A 60 -12.34 -8.97 -9.44
N VAL A 61 -11.71 -9.87 -8.68
CA VAL A 61 -10.44 -9.64 -7.97
C VAL A 61 -9.32 -9.14 -8.89
N GLY A 62 -9.21 -9.67 -10.12
CA GLY A 62 -8.20 -9.24 -11.09
C GLY A 62 -8.40 -7.79 -11.53
N LYS A 63 -9.65 -7.38 -11.85
CA LYS A 63 -9.95 -5.98 -12.16
C LYS A 63 -9.71 -5.07 -10.95
N ALA A 64 -10.07 -5.53 -9.76
CA ALA A 64 -9.85 -4.78 -8.54
C ALA A 64 -8.35 -4.51 -8.33
N GLY A 65 -7.51 -5.53 -8.46
CA GLY A 65 -6.06 -5.40 -8.36
C GLY A 65 -5.48 -4.41 -9.38
N PHE A 66 -5.92 -4.50 -10.66
CA PHE A 66 -5.46 -3.59 -11.71
C PHE A 66 -5.84 -2.13 -11.43
N ILE A 67 -7.14 -1.87 -11.16
CA ILE A 67 -7.63 -0.49 -10.98
C ILE A 67 -7.08 0.11 -9.69
N THR A 68 -6.99 -0.66 -8.60
CA THR A 68 -6.36 -0.17 -7.37
C THR A 68 -4.89 0.19 -7.61
N ALA A 69 -4.14 -0.64 -8.34
CA ALA A 69 -2.73 -0.39 -8.64
C ALA A 69 -2.49 0.82 -9.58
N LEU A 70 -3.53 1.46 -10.12
CA LEU A 70 -3.38 2.74 -10.85
C LEU A 70 -2.80 3.86 -9.98
N TYR A 71 -2.68 3.66 -8.67
CA TYR A 71 -1.90 4.57 -7.82
C TYR A 71 -0.46 4.78 -8.32
N ILE A 72 0.12 3.83 -9.09
CA ILE A 72 1.44 4.02 -9.73
C ILE A 72 1.49 5.19 -10.71
N VAL A 73 0.35 5.55 -11.30
CA VAL A 73 0.20 6.72 -12.19
C VAL A 73 -0.23 7.94 -11.40
N ILE A 74 -1.17 7.77 -10.46
CA ILE A 74 -1.75 8.88 -9.70
C ILE A 74 -0.70 9.50 -8.77
N VAL A 75 0.13 8.70 -8.09
CA VAL A 75 1.18 9.21 -7.18
C VAL A 75 2.15 10.17 -7.87
N PRO A 76 2.81 9.82 -8.99
CA PRO A 76 3.69 10.76 -9.68
C PRO A 76 2.95 11.97 -10.26
N VAL A 77 1.70 11.81 -10.72
CA VAL A 77 0.86 12.93 -11.19
C VAL A 77 0.59 13.90 -10.05
N LEU A 78 0.12 13.42 -8.89
CA LEU A 78 -0.07 14.24 -7.71
C LEU A 78 1.26 14.84 -7.23
N GLY A 79 2.36 14.10 -7.30
CA GLY A 79 3.69 14.56 -6.95
C GLY A 79 4.13 15.81 -7.74
N VAL A 80 3.71 15.94 -9.00
CA VAL A 80 3.98 17.13 -9.80
C VAL A 80 3.34 18.39 -9.18
N PHE A 81 2.14 18.28 -8.63
CA PHE A 81 1.47 19.41 -7.94
C PHE A 81 2.22 19.80 -6.65
N PHE A 82 2.93 18.87 -6.02
CA PHE A 82 3.80 19.12 -4.87
C PHE A 82 5.24 19.48 -5.28
N HIS A 83 5.44 20.02 -6.49
CA HIS A 83 6.74 20.42 -7.04
C HIS A 83 7.77 19.29 -7.18
N ARG A 84 7.36 18.03 -7.06
CA ARG A 84 8.19 16.88 -7.36
C ARG A 84 8.07 16.55 -8.83
N ARG A 85 9.16 16.64 -9.58
CA ARG A 85 9.17 16.36 -11.04
C ARG A 85 9.90 15.04 -11.31
N PRO A 86 9.18 13.91 -11.38
CA PRO A 86 9.77 12.65 -11.77
C PRO A 86 10.45 12.76 -13.14
N GLY A 87 11.65 12.18 -13.27
CA GLY A 87 12.36 12.20 -14.54
C GLY A 87 11.67 11.37 -15.62
N ALA A 88 12.00 11.59 -16.89
CA ALA A 88 11.43 10.86 -18.03
C ALA A 88 11.57 9.31 -17.88
N LYS A 89 12.64 8.84 -17.28
CA LYS A 89 12.82 7.38 -16.98
C LYS A 89 11.74 6.84 -16.07
N VAL A 90 11.33 7.61 -15.06
CA VAL A 90 10.29 7.19 -14.11
C VAL A 90 8.95 7.09 -14.82
N TRP A 91 8.64 8.05 -15.70
CA TRP A 91 7.43 7.98 -16.53
C TRP A 91 7.43 6.79 -17.49
N LEU A 92 8.59 6.47 -18.07
CA LEU A 92 8.72 5.26 -18.89
C LEU A 92 8.51 3.99 -18.04
N ALA A 93 9.09 3.93 -16.85
CA ALA A 93 8.88 2.81 -15.91
C ALA A 93 7.40 2.67 -15.52
N VAL A 94 6.71 3.78 -15.25
CA VAL A 94 5.27 3.80 -14.96
C VAL A 94 4.46 3.25 -16.15
N ALA A 95 4.79 3.66 -17.39
CA ALA A 95 4.12 3.14 -18.58
C ALA A 95 4.34 1.63 -18.77
N VAL A 96 5.57 1.14 -18.57
CA VAL A 96 5.89 -0.29 -18.66
C VAL A 96 5.19 -1.07 -17.54
N ALA A 97 5.16 -0.54 -16.30
CA ALA A 97 4.46 -1.16 -15.18
C ALA A 97 2.95 -1.24 -15.43
N LEU A 98 2.36 -0.18 -15.99
CA LEU A 98 0.94 -0.16 -16.34
C LEU A 98 0.60 -1.21 -17.40
N ALA A 99 1.45 -1.37 -18.42
CA ALA A 99 1.30 -2.43 -19.42
C ALA A 99 1.42 -3.83 -18.78
N GLY A 100 2.38 -4.02 -17.87
CA GLY A 100 2.54 -5.27 -17.12
C GLY A 100 1.32 -5.60 -16.26
N LEU A 101 0.80 -4.63 -15.50
CA LEU A 101 -0.43 -4.77 -14.72
C LEU A 101 -1.64 -5.09 -15.57
N TYR A 102 -1.77 -4.44 -16.73
CA TYR A 102 -2.84 -4.73 -17.67
C TYR A 102 -2.81 -6.20 -18.14
N LEU A 103 -1.62 -6.70 -18.51
CA LEU A 103 -1.47 -8.09 -18.89
C LEU A 103 -1.75 -9.07 -17.74
N LEU A 104 -1.37 -8.69 -16.52
CA LEU A 104 -1.46 -9.54 -15.34
C LEU A 104 -2.91 -9.66 -14.82
N CYS A 105 -3.59 -8.54 -14.70
CA CYS A 105 -4.84 -8.45 -13.94
C CYS A 105 -6.08 -8.30 -14.80
N TRP A 106 -5.97 -7.86 -16.07
CA TRP A 106 -7.13 -7.61 -16.92
C TRP A 106 -7.60 -8.88 -17.61
N SER A 107 -8.69 -9.45 -17.13
CA SER A 107 -9.29 -10.69 -17.68
C SER A 107 -10.42 -10.47 -18.69
N GLY A 108 -10.60 -9.24 -19.19
CA GLY A 108 -11.65 -8.91 -20.16
C GLY A 108 -12.92 -8.32 -19.52
N GLY A 109 -13.77 -7.74 -20.36
CA GLY A 109 -14.98 -6.99 -19.96
C GLY A 109 -14.77 -5.50 -20.04
N SER A 110 -15.51 -4.81 -20.89
CA SER A 110 -15.30 -3.39 -21.23
C SER A 110 -16.23 -2.43 -20.49
N ALA A 111 -17.20 -2.92 -19.74
CA ALA A 111 -18.14 -2.04 -19.04
C ALA A 111 -17.57 -1.58 -17.71
N LEU A 112 -17.53 -0.26 -17.52
CA LEU A 112 -17.27 0.37 -16.23
C LEU A 112 -18.58 0.39 -15.43
N GLY A 113 -18.64 -0.43 -14.40
CA GLY A 113 -19.76 -0.49 -13.47
C GLY A 113 -19.49 0.29 -12.18
N PRO A 114 -20.42 0.24 -11.21
CA PRO A 114 -20.25 0.90 -9.92
C PRO A 114 -19.01 0.44 -9.16
N GLY A 115 -18.63 -0.83 -9.28
CA GLY A 115 -17.44 -1.40 -8.63
C GLY A 115 -16.14 -0.76 -9.12
N GLU A 116 -16.00 -0.55 -10.42
CA GLU A 116 -14.81 0.07 -11.01
C GLU A 116 -14.67 1.53 -10.58
N TRP A 117 -15.76 2.28 -10.47
CA TRP A 117 -15.72 3.66 -9.95
C TRP A 117 -15.29 3.71 -8.49
N LEU A 118 -15.76 2.78 -7.65
CA LEU A 118 -15.29 2.65 -6.26
C LEU A 118 -13.79 2.34 -6.20
N LEU A 119 -13.29 1.49 -7.11
CA LEU A 119 -11.86 1.16 -7.19
C LEU A 119 -11.00 2.35 -7.66
N PHE A 120 -11.48 3.19 -8.57
CA PHE A 120 -10.80 4.43 -8.91
C PHE A 120 -10.70 5.37 -7.71
N GLY A 121 -11.78 5.51 -6.95
CA GLY A 121 -11.77 6.25 -5.67
C GLY A 121 -10.78 5.66 -4.66
N CYS A 122 -10.77 4.33 -4.53
CA CYS A 122 -9.82 3.60 -3.70
C CYS A 122 -8.37 3.87 -4.13
N SER A 123 -8.06 3.79 -5.43
CA SER A 123 -6.72 4.06 -5.98
C SER A 123 -6.27 5.51 -5.69
N ALA A 124 -7.17 6.48 -5.82
CA ALA A 124 -6.89 7.88 -5.46
C ALA A 124 -6.58 8.02 -3.96
N LEU A 125 -7.36 7.37 -3.09
CA LEU A 125 -7.12 7.39 -1.64
C LEU A 125 -5.80 6.72 -1.26
N PHE A 126 -5.45 5.57 -1.84
CA PHE A 126 -4.14 4.94 -1.62
C PHE A 126 -2.99 5.83 -2.11
N SER A 127 -3.20 6.56 -3.22
CA SER A 127 -2.20 7.53 -3.70
C SER A 127 -1.98 8.66 -2.69
N ILE A 128 -3.05 9.20 -2.12
CA ILE A 128 -2.98 10.22 -1.06
C ILE A 128 -2.33 9.63 0.19
N HIS A 129 -2.68 8.40 0.57
CA HIS A 129 -2.08 7.70 1.71
C HIS A 129 -0.56 7.59 1.58
N ILE A 130 -0.06 7.16 0.41
CA ILE A 130 1.38 7.08 0.10
C ILE A 130 2.05 8.45 0.27
N LEU A 131 1.43 9.53 -0.22
CA LEU A 131 1.97 10.89 -0.11
C LEU A 131 1.94 11.42 1.32
N VAL A 132 0.91 11.09 2.09
CA VAL A 132 0.82 11.46 3.52
C VAL A 132 1.88 10.72 4.35
N ILE A 133 2.07 9.43 4.11
CA ILE A 133 3.18 8.67 4.74
C ILE A 133 4.53 9.31 4.40
N ASP A 134 4.76 9.63 3.12
CA ASP A 134 6.02 10.27 2.70
C ASP A 134 6.29 11.59 3.41
N HIS A 135 5.23 12.36 3.68
CA HIS A 135 5.36 13.63 4.41
C HIS A 135 5.66 13.43 5.89
N PHE A 136 4.99 12.49 6.56
CA PHE A 136 5.09 12.32 8.02
C PHE A 136 6.17 11.33 8.46
N SER A 137 6.50 10.30 7.66
CA SER A 137 7.46 9.27 8.05
C SER A 137 8.88 9.78 8.36
N PRO A 138 9.40 10.86 7.74
CA PRO A 138 10.68 11.45 8.15
C PRO A 138 10.63 12.20 9.48
N LEU A 139 9.44 12.69 9.86
CA LEU A 139 9.25 13.55 11.05
C LEU A 139 9.04 12.77 12.34
N VAL A 140 8.61 11.47 12.23
CA VAL A 140 8.20 10.66 13.38
C VAL A 140 8.75 9.25 13.29
N ASP A 141 8.64 8.51 14.39
CA ASP A 141 8.93 7.07 14.38
C ASP A 141 7.88 6.31 13.56
N GLY A 142 8.33 5.59 12.51
CA GLY A 142 7.47 4.89 11.56
C GLY A 142 6.64 3.78 12.21
N VAL A 143 7.15 3.11 13.25
CA VAL A 143 6.42 2.05 13.96
C VAL A 143 5.29 2.66 14.80
N LYS A 144 5.56 3.78 15.48
CA LYS A 144 4.54 4.51 16.23
C LYS A 144 3.47 5.09 15.31
N LEU A 145 3.88 5.64 14.15
CA LEU A 145 2.95 6.13 13.13
C LEU A 145 2.03 5.02 12.63
N SER A 146 2.59 3.83 12.33
CA SER A 146 1.83 2.66 11.92
C SER A 146 0.86 2.19 13.00
N CYS A 147 1.28 2.19 14.27
CA CYS A 147 0.42 1.81 15.38
C CYS A 147 -0.81 2.74 15.48
N VAL A 148 -0.60 4.06 15.46
CA VAL A 148 -1.69 5.04 15.51
C VAL A 148 -2.63 4.89 14.31
N GLN A 149 -2.10 4.78 13.08
CA GLN A 149 -2.94 4.64 11.88
C GLN A 149 -3.82 3.39 11.93
N PHE A 150 -3.32 2.25 12.45
CA PHE A 150 -4.12 1.02 12.51
C PHE A 150 -5.22 1.08 13.55
N PHE A 151 -4.97 1.71 14.71
CA PHE A 151 -6.03 1.93 15.68
C PHE A 151 -7.11 2.86 15.12
N VAL A 152 -6.71 3.97 14.49
CA VAL A 152 -7.65 4.90 13.87
C VAL A 152 -8.43 4.24 12.74
N ALA A 153 -7.77 3.53 11.83
CA ALA A 153 -8.44 2.79 10.75
C ALA A 153 -9.37 1.71 11.31
N GLY A 154 -8.94 1.01 12.38
CA GLY A 154 -9.75 0.00 13.05
C GLY A 154 -11.03 0.58 13.66
N VAL A 155 -10.94 1.68 14.39
CA VAL A 155 -12.11 2.38 14.94
C VAL A 155 -12.98 2.92 13.83
N PHE A 156 -12.41 3.54 12.81
CA PHE A 156 -13.11 4.08 11.65
C PHE A 156 -13.93 3.01 10.91
N CYS A 157 -13.40 1.81 10.72
CA CYS A 157 -14.11 0.71 10.07
C CYS A 157 -15.08 -0.02 11.04
N ALA A 158 -14.77 -0.08 12.33
CA ALA A 158 -15.63 -0.76 13.30
C ALA A 158 -16.98 -0.04 13.52
N VAL A 159 -16.98 1.28 13.52
CA VAL A 159 -18.22 2.06 13.74
C VAL A 159 -19.28 1.76 12.69
N PRO A 160 -19.02 1.86 11.37
CA PRO A 160 -20.02 1.49 10.36
C PRO A 160 -20.41 0.01 10.42
N SER A 161 -19.43 -0.90 10.65
CA SER A 161 -19.71 -2.32 10.72
C SER A 161 -20.69 -2.65 11.87
N LEU A 162 -20.50 -2.05 13.05
CA LEU A 162 -21.42 -2.24 14.18
C LEU A 162 -22.81 -1.62 13.97
N LEU A 163 -22.88 -0.53 13.20
CA LEU A 163 -24.15 0.16 12.95
C LEU A 163 -24.97 -0.48 11.81
N PHE A 164 -24.31 -1.05 10.80
CA PHE A 164 -24.98 -1.47 9.55
C PHE A 164 -24.89 -2.96 9.26
N GLU A 165 -23.90 -3.69 9.81
CA GLU A 165 -23.63 -5.09 9.43
C GLU A 165 -24.01 -6.12 10.51
N ALA A 166 -24.31 -5.71 11.76
CA ALA A 166 -24.59 -6.59 12.88
C ALA A 166 -23.67 -7.84 12.97
N PRO A 167 -22.35 -7.65 13.13
CA PRO A 167 -21.39 -8.75 13.12
C PRO A 167 -21.66 -9.73 14.25
N THR A 168 -21.70 -11.05 13.93
CA THR A 168 -21.88 -12.10 14.93
C THR A 168 -20.53 -12.62 15.41
N LEU A 169 -20.45 -12.95 16.71
CA LEU A 169 -19.23 -13.56 17.27
C LEU A 169 -18.87 -14.87 16.55
N ALA A 170 -19.87 -15.66 16.18
CA ALA A 170 -19.68 -16.90 15.43
C ALA A 170 -19.03 -16.65 14.07
N GLY A 171 -19.47 -15.61 13.33
CA GLY A 171 -18.86 -15.22 12.06
C GLY A 171 -17.41 -14.75 12.20
N VAL A 172 -17.12 -13.97 13.25
CA VAL A 172 -15.75 -13.51 13.56
C VAL A 172 -14.84 -14.70 13.89
N LEU A 173 -15.32 -15.66 14.69
CA LEU A 173 -14.56 -16.86 15.04
C LEU A 173 -14.34 -17.78 13.83
N ALA A 174 -15.35 -17.93 12.96
CA ALA A 174 -15.21 -18.71 11.71
C ALA A 174 -14.17 -18.09 10.76
N ALA A 175 -14.05 -16.76 10.73
CA ALA A 175 -13.04 -16.03 9.95
C ALA A 175 -11.72 -15.81 10.74
N GLY A 176 -11.53 -16.47 11.88
CA GLY A 176 -10.42 -16.22 12.80
C GLY A 176 -9.04 -16.27 12.16
N TRP A 177 -8.74 -17.29 11.36
CA TRP A 177 -7.45 -17.44 10.70
C TRP A 177 -7.19 -16.31 9.65
N PRO A 178 -8.08 -16.01 8.70
CA PRO A 178 -7.93 -14.84 7.81
C PRO A 178 -7.75 -13.52 8.56
N ILE A 179 -8.47 -13.31 9.67
CA ILE A 179 -8.36 -12.09 10.48
C ILE A 179 -6.98 -12.01 11.14
N VAL A 180 -6.48 -13.11 11.74
CA VAL A 180 -5.14 -13.14 12.34
C VAL A 180 -4.07 -12.93 11.29
N TYR A 181 -4.15 -13.61 10.15
CA TYR A 181 -3.20 -13.43 9.04
C TYR A 181 -3.17 -11.98 8.55
N ALA A 182 -4.31 -11.40 8.23
CA ALA A 182 -4.41 -10.02 7.77
C ALA A 182 -3.95 -9.02 8.86
N GLY A 183 -4.31 -9.24 10.11
CA GLY A 183 -3.93 -8.37 11.23
C GLY A 183 -2.43 -8.39 11.51
N VAL A 184 -1.83 -9.57 11.60
CA VAL A 184 -0.41 -9.72 11.96
C VAL A 184 0.49 -9.45 10.76
N PHE A 185 0.30 -10.18 9.65
CA PHE A 185 1.24 -10.13 8.53
C PHE A 185 0.97 -8.94 7.60
N SER A 186 -0.27 -8.69 7.21
CA SER A 186 -0.57 -7.58 6.31
C SER A 186 -0.47 -6.23 7.04
N CYS A 187 -1.26 -6.02 8.09
CA CYS A 187 -1.21 -4.75 8.82
C CYS A 187 0.07 -4.64 9.68
N GLY A 188 0.31 -5.61 10.58
CA GLY A 188 1.40 -5.52 11.55
C GLY A 188 2.78 -5.50 10.90
N VAL A 189 3.04 -6.32 9.89
CA VAL A 189 4.36 -6.42 9.26
C VAL A 189 4.42 -5.59 7.98
N ALA A 190 3.62 -5.90 6.95
CA ALA A 190 3.81 -5.34 5.61
C ALA A 190 3.61 -3.81 5.56
N TYR A 191 2.49 -3.30 6.08
CA TYR A 191 2.26 -1.85 6.11
C TYR A 191 3.23 -1.11 7.03
N THR A 192 3.67 -1.71 8.14
CA THR A 192 4.69 -1.08 8.99
C THR A 192 6.03 -0.99 8.27
N LEU A 193 6.45 -2.05 7.58
CA LEU A 193 7.64 -2.03 6.73
C LEU A 193 7.51 -0.98 5.62
N GLN A 194 6.32 -0.83 5.03
CA GLN A 194 6.05 0.23 4.06
C GLN A 194 6.32 1.61 4.65
N VAL A 195 5.74 1.93 5.81
CA VAL A 195 5.91 3.24 6.47
C VAL A 195 7.38 3.51 6.81
N VAL A 196 8.08 2.50 7.34
CA VAL A 196 9.51 2.62 7.68
C VAL A 196 10.37 2.79 6.42
N ALA A 197 10.09 2.03 5.36
CA ALA A 197 10.85 2.10 4.11
C ALA A 197 10.62 3.42 3.35
N GLN A 198 9.40 3.94 3.36
CA GLN A 198 9.05 5.19 2.68
C GLN A 198 9.79 6.42 3.24
N LYS A 199 10.30 6.37 4.47
CA LYS A 199 11.20 7.40 5.02
C LYS A 199 12.43 7.66 4.12
N HIS A 200 12.86 6.64 3.35
CA HIS A 200 14.10 6.67 2.56
C HIS A 200 13.86 6.54 1.05
N VAL A 201 12.62 6.43 0.62
CA VAL A 201 12.26 6.14 -0.78
C VAL A 201 11.27 7.17 -1.29
N GLU A 202 11.51 7.72 -2.47
CA GLU A 202 10.55 8.64 -3.11
C GLU A 202 9.19 7.97 -3.34
N PRO A 203 8.05 8.70 -3.18
CA PRO A 203 6.69 8.14 -3.30
C PRO A 203 6.42 7.42 -4.61
N THR A 204 6.97 7.91 -5.72
CA THR A 204 6.80 7.28 -7.03
C THR A 204 7.51 5.92 -7.10
N LEU A 205 8.72 5.81 -6.54
CA LEU A 205 9.41 4.52 -6.44
C LEU A 205 8.72 3.58 -5.46
N ALA A 206 8.20 4.12 -4.35
CA ALA A 206 7.41 3.35 -3.40
C ALA A 206 6.16 2.76 -4.07
N SER A 207 5.39 3.56 -4.81
CA SER A 207 4.19 3.09 -5.51
C SER A 207 4.51 2.02 -6.56
N LEU A 208 5.58 2.19 -7.34
CA LEU A 208 6.03 1.16 -8.29
C LEU A 208 6.43 -0.14 -7.58
N THR A 209 7.15 -0.05 -6.47
CA THR A 209 7.56 -1.24 -5.69
C THR A 209 6.37 -1.94 -5.06
N LEU A 210 5.41 -1.20 -4.51
CA LEU A 210 4.18 -1.77 -3.94
C LEU A 210 3.35 -2.51 -5.01
N SER A 211 3.32 -2.03 -6.24
CA SER A 211 2.57 -2.71 -7.32
C SER A 211 3.08 -4.11 -7.66
N VAL A 212 4.30 -4.50 -7.22
CA VAL A 212 4.82 -5.88 -7.33
C VAL A 212 3.98 -6.87 -6.52
N GLU A 213 3.18 -6.39 -5.58
CA GLU A 213 2.20 -7.22 -4.87
C GLU A 213 1.36 -8.06 -5.84
N SER A 214 0.96 -7.48 -6.98
CA SER A 214 0.20 -8.19 -8.02
C SER A 214 0.98 -9.36 -8.62
N VAL A 215 2.30 -9.22 -8.79
CA VAL A 215 3.15 -10.31 -9.27
C VAL A 215 3.25 -11.43 -8.23
N PHE A 216 3.49 -11.07 -6.97
CA PHE A 216 3.53 -12.06 -5.89
C PHE A 216 2.18 -12.77 -5.70
N SER A 217 1.07 -12.06 -5.89
CA SER A 217 -0.27 -12.64 -5.84
C SER A 217 -0.46 -13.74 -6.90
N VAL A 218 -0.03 -13.49 -8.13
CA VAL A 218 -0.11 -14.47 -9.23
C VAL A 218 0.84 -15.64 -8.99
N LEU A 219 2.08 -15.39 -8.54
CA LEU A 219 3.03 -16.44 -8.21
C LEU A 219 2.54 -17.32 -7.04
N ALA A 220 1.93 -16.72 -6.03
CA ALA A 220 1.33 -17.45 -4.91
C ALA A 220 0.13 -18.29 -5.38
N GLY A 221 -0.71 -17.77 -6.26
CA GLY A 221 -1.80 -18.52 -6.90
C GLY A 221 -1.29 -19.74 -7.66
N TRP A 222 -0.21 -19.59 -8.42
CA TRP A 222 0.44 -20.69 -9.12
C TRP A 222 1.02 -21.73 -8.15
N LEU A 223 1.82 -21.29 -7.18
CA LEU A 223 2.57 -22.19 -6.28
C LEU A 223 1.67 -22.86 -5.22
N LEU A 224 0.74 -22.10 -4.61
CA LEU A 224 -0.05 -22.58 -3.46
C LEU A 224 -1.41 -23.16 -3.89
N LEU A 225 -2.02 -22.58 -4.94
CA LEU A 225 -3.34 -22.99 -5.42
C LEU A 225 -3.26 -23.82 -6.69
N HIS A 226 -2.04 -24.17 -7.16
CA HIS A 226 -1.78 -24.95 -8.37
C HIS A 226 -2.49 -24.38 -9.63
N GLN A 227 -2.69 -23.06 -9.69
CA GLN A 227 -3.26 -22.40 -10.86
C GLN A 227 -2.26 -22.42 -12.01
N THR A 228 -2.74 -22.61 -13.23
CA THR A 228 -1.88 -22.58 -14.42
C THR A 228 -1.59 -21.13 -14.80
N LEU A 229 -0.30 -20.78 -14.93
CA LEU A 229 0.10 -19.48 -15.44
C LEU A 229 -0.08 -19.42 -16.96
N THR A 230 -0.78 -18.42 -17.42
CA THR A 230 -0.88 -18.11 -18.86
C THR A 230 0.37 -17.37 -19.34
N GLY A 231 0.71 -17.50 -20.63
CA GLY A 231 1.81 -16.74 -21.22
C GLY A 231 1.65 -15.22 -21.06
N ARG A 232 0.42 -14.74 -20.98
CA ARG A 232 0.08 -13.34 -20.73
C ARG A 232 0.47 -12.90 -19.32
N GLU A 233 0.20 -13.71 -18.29
CA GLU A 233 0.57 -13.43 -16.90
C GLU A 233 2.07 -13.45 -16.71
N ILE A 234 2.78 -14.38 -17.34
CA ILE A 234 4.26 -14.43 -17.34
C ILE A 234 4.83 -13.15 -17.97
N ALA A 235 4.31 -12.72 -19.12
CA ALA A 235 4.75 -11.48 -19.77
C ALA A 235 4.46 -10.25 -18.88
N GLY A 236 3.32 -10.22 -18.20
CA GLY A 236 2.97 -9.18 -17.24
C GLY A 236 3.96 -9.11 -16.06
N CYS A 237 4.30 -10.25 -15.47
CA CYS A 237 5.31 -10.33 -14.40
C CYS A 237 6.67 -9.79 -14.85
N VAL A 238 7.14 -10.21 -16.03
CA VAL A 238 8.42 -9.75 -16.58
C VAL A 238 8.42 -8.24 -16.79
N LEU A 239 7.36 -7.68 -17.38
CA LEU A 239 7.24 -6.22 -17.57
C LEU A 239 7.25 -5.46 -16.24
N MET A 240 6.57 -5.97 -15.21
CA MET A 240 6.57 -5.36 -13.88
C MET A 240 7.97 -5.31 -13.27
N PHE A 241 8.73 -6.42 -13.32
CA PHE A 241 10.12 -6.44 -12.86
C PHE A 241 11.02 -5.50 -13.67
N CYS A 242 10.88 -5.50 -15.00
CA CYS A 242 11.63 -4.57 -15.87
C CYS A 242 11.34 -3.11 -15.52
N ALA A 243 10.09 -2.76 -15.23
CA ALA A 243 9.70 -1.41 -14.83
C ALA A 243 10.40 -0.97 -13.54
N ILE A 244 10.46 -1.84 -12.53
CA ILE A 244 11.10 -1.53 -11.25
C ILE A 244 12.62 -1.36 -11.43
N VAL A 245 13.25 -2.27 -12.15
CA VAL A 245 14.69 -2.16 -12.45
C VAL A 245 14.97 -0.86 -13.21
N LEU A 246 14.14 -0.52 -14.21
CA LEU A 246 14.28 0.71 -14.98
C LEU A 246 14.14 1.95 -14.09
N ALA A 247 13.21 1.97 -13.15
CA ALA A 247 12.99 3.09 -12.23
C ALA A 247 14.18 3.29 -11.28
N GLN A 248 14.81 2.20 -10.84
CA GLN A 248 15.92 2.23 -9.89
C GLN A 248 17.28 2.52 -10.53
N LEU A 249 17.42 2.39 -11.84
CA LEU A 249 18.69 2.70 -12.52
C LEU A 249 19.05 4.19 -12.32
N PRO A 250 20.32 4.49 -11.98
CA PRO A 250 20.76 5.87 -11.78
C PRO A 250 20.55 6.71 -13.04
N SER A 251 20.05 7.93 -12.89
CA SER A 251 19.93 8.86 -14.01
C SER A 251 21.28 9.44 -14.35
N ARG A 252 21.72 9.33 -15.60
CA ARG A 252 23.02 9.86 -16.11
C ARG A 252 23.29 11.34 -15.78
N LYS A 253 22.26 12.12 -15.41
CA LYS A 253 22.40 13.55 -15.07
C LYS A 253 23.01 13.80 -13.67
N LYS A 254 23.08 12.80 -12.77
CA LYS A 254 23.76 12.95 -11.45
C LYS A 254 25.25 12.68 -11.49
N ALA A 255 25.77 11.98 -12.49
CA ALA A 255 27.19 11.65 -12.61
C ALA A 255 28.10 12.78 -13.12
N ALA A 256 27.54 13.93 -13.49
CA ALA A 256 28.30 15.07 -14.01
C ALA A 256 28.42 16.24 -12.99
N ARG A 257 28.16 16.00 -11.72
CA ARG A 257 28.22 17.02 -10.64
C ARG A 257 28.93 16.56 -9.38
N THR A 258 29.82 15.55 -9.48
CA THR A 258 30.79 15.23 -8.42
C THR A 258 32.21 15.44 -8.89
#